data_6ca51ba91148468b2bf0c0a311d4abf5
#
_entry.id   6ca51ba91148468b2bf0c0a311d4abf5
#
_cell.length_a   1.000
_cell.length_b   1.000
_cell.length_c   1.000
_cell.angle_alpha   90.00
_cell.angle_beta   90.00
_cell.angle_gamma   90.00
#
_symmetry.space_group_name_H-M   'P 1'
#
loop_
_entity.id
_entity.type
_entity.pdbx_description
1 polymer ?
#
loop_
_entity_poly.entity_id
_entity_poly.type
_entity_poly.pdbx_seq_one_letter_code
_entity_poly.pdbx_strand_id
1 'polypeptide(L)'
;MSVTLQSRSGQAALFRRACRITLLNFAAVLALAAGVARAETHASLQAVDANGFSTWSGSLPFTLTGVLLCDPDEMLDSTPNFIPWNSGANVFQLGAEWQIAFQAADTDSDWGGTFCYMGQCYGNMPFNGSDDLSYSNAAWTEEILRLNYDPVTMHQFRAGDLIQVTARQSDFYGGKRNITEGHNIDPAYNFDISLVTSNYGLPEPLVITLSDIKNADNTFIFDQTRATGCEHYQGMRVRINNLTLLATNGWNATNTWGNRLCTATDGAGRTFSLRHSRRDVGPAPTGTFNAIGIFNQESGSGVQGTNGYELILQSAIPQAAETLAIAQKAVLTWPVSGAAHVVEYTTDLNSTNWTVLTNTVIVIDGQNTVLDSMSNSRFYRLRKTN
;
A
#
# COMPACT_ATOMS: atom_id res chain seq x y z
N MET A 1 4.29 2.52 74.67
CA MET A 1 4.19 3.69 73.76
C MET A 1 3.69 3.22 72.43
N SER A 2 2.37 3.39 72.21
CA SER A 2 1.72 3.04 70.94
C SER A 2 1.64 4.28 70.06
N VAL A 3 2.15 4.22 68.87
CA VAL A 3 2.05 5.30 67.87
C VAL A 3 1.01 4.86 66.83
N THR A 4 -0.08 5.59 66.78
CA THR A 4 -1.21 5.40 65.86
C THR A 4 -0.88 6.08 64.52
N LEU A 5 -0.84 5.31 63.44
CA LEU A 5 -0.75 5.81 62.05
C LEU A 5 -2.15 6.18 61.52
N GLN A 6 -2.44 7.47 61.42
CA GLN A 6 -3.65 7.94 60.72
C GLN A 6 -3.46 7.88 59.19
N SER A 7 -4.41 7.28 58.50
CA SER A 7 -4.44 7.12 57.05
C SER A 7 -4.75 8.45 56.32
N ARG A 8 -3.89 8.86 55.40
CA ARG A 8 -4.11 9.97 54.45
C ARG A 8 -4.81 9.42 53.20
N SER A 9 -6.10 9.12 53.26
CA SER A 9 -6.84 8.64 52.08
C SER A 9 -7.77 9.70 51.41
N GLY A 10 -7.79 10.95 51.92
CA GLY A 10 -8.72 11.97 51.47
C GLY A 10 -8.22 12.90 50.35
N GLN A 11 -6.92 13.03 50.12
CA GLN A 11 -6.37 14.01 49.16
C GLN A 11 -6.23 13.49 47.72
N ALA A 12 -6.14 12.18 47.53
CA ALA A 12 -5.98 11.60 46.19
C ALA A 12 -7.29 11.59 45.35
N ALA A 13 -8.45 11.63 46.00
CA ALA A 13 -9.75 11.63 45.32
C ALA A 13 -10.15 13.00 44.77
N LEU A 14 -9.73 14.09 45.43
CA LEU A 14 -10.01 15.47 44.97
C LEU A 14 -9.16 15.87 43.75
N PHE A 15 -7.91 15.39 43.68
CA PHE A 15 -7.03 15.70 42.55
C PHE A 15 -7.47 15.00 41.24
N ARG A 16 -8.03 13.80 41.33
CA ARG A 16 -8.55 13.08 40.16
C ARG A 16 -9.85 13.68 39.60
N ARG A 17 -10.68 14.32 40.42
CA ARG A 17 -11.89 15.01 39.96
C ARG A 17 -11.58 16.36 39.30
N ALA A 18 -10.66 17.11 39.81
CA ALA A 18 -10.25 18.40 39.22
C ALA A 18 -9.58 18.22 37.84
N CYS A 19 -8.72 17.18 37.70
CA CYS A 19 -8.05 16.92 36.42
C CYS A 19 -9.02 16.43 35.31
N ARG A 20 -10.08 15.66 35.66
CA ARG A 20 -11.08 15.22 34.67
C ARG A 20 -12.01 16.33 34.21
N ILE A 21 -12.34 17.30 35.07
CA ILE A 21 -13.21 18.42 34.68
C ILE A 21 -12.43 19.42 33.83
N THR A 22 -11.14 19.59 34.06
CA THR A 22 -10.29 20.52 33.28
C THR A 22 -10.00 19.97 31.88
N LEU A 23 -9.78 18.65 31.73
CA LEU A 23 -9.57 18.01 30.43
C LEU A 23 -10.85 17.98 29.56
N LEU A 24 -12.04 17.77 30.16
CA LEU A 24 -13.30 17.82 29.43
C LEU A 24 -13.67 19.24 28.96
N ASN A 25 -13.31 20.29 29.72
CA ASN A 25 -13.55 21.66 29.30
C ASN A 25 -12.52 22.14 28.25
N PHE A 26 -11.29 21.62 28.23
CA PHE A 26 -10.31 21.95 27.19
C PHE A 26 -10.67 21.29 25.86
N ALA A 27 -11.13 20.04 25.86
CA ALA A 27 -11.58 19.37 24.64
C ALA A 27 -12.84 20.05 24.04
N ALA A 28 -13.74 20.54 24.87
CA ALA A 28 -14.95 21.25 24.40
C ALA A 28 -14.67 22.68 23.87
N VAL A 29 -13.63 23.36 24.35
CA VAL A 29 -13.26 24.71 23.88
C VAL A 29 -12.43 24.66 22.59
N LEU A 30 -11.61 23.62 22.35
CA LEU A 30 -10.94 23.42 21.06
C LEU A 30 -11.91 23.03 19.94
N ALA A 31 -13.00 22.34 20.26
CA ALA A 31 -14.00 21.95 19.25
C ALA A 31 -14.86 23.14 18.73
N LEU A 32 -14.86 24.27 19.39
CA LEU A 32 -15.68 25.45 19.00
C LEU A 32 -14.95 26.46 18.09
N ALA A 33 -13.63 26.30 17.87
CA ALA A 33 -12.85 27.17 16.98
C ALA A 33 -12.45 26.50 15.65
N ALA A 34 -12.70 25.21 15.47
CA ALA A 34 -12.49 24.56 14.20
C ALA A 34 -13.67 24.88 13.27
N GLY A 35 -13.49 25.78 12.32
CA GLY A 35 -14.43 25.91 11.19
C GLY A 35 -14.73 24.53 10.64
N VAL A 36 -15.99 24.27 10.27
CA VAL A 36 -16.42 22.98 9.72
C VAL A 36 -15.56 22.69 8.49
N ALA A 37 -14.67 21.70 8.59
CA ALA A 37 -13.83 21.31 7.48
C ALA A 37 -14.71 20.80 6.34
N ARG A 38 -14.51 21.32 5.13
CA ARG A 38 -15.25 20.89 3.93
C ARG A 38 -14.78 19.52 3.50
N ALA A 39 -15.69 18.62 3.12
CA ALA A 39 -15.32 17.39 2.45
C ALA A 39 -14.73 17.68 1.07
N GLU A 40 -13.58 17.10 0.77
CA GLU A 40 -12.88 17.19 -0.51
C GLU A 40 -12.82 15.79 -1.16
N THR A 41 -12.49 15.73 -2.44
CA THR A 41 -12.26 14.48 -3.19
C THR A 41 -10.81 14.33 -3.60
N HIS A 42 -10.32 13.08 -3.73
CA HIS A 42 -8.98 12.82 -4.25
C HIS A 42 -8.82 13.37 -5.67
N ALA A 43 -9.83 13.20 -6.51
CA ALA A 43 -9.83 13.70 -7.89
C ALA A 43 -9.66 15.22 -7.97
N SER A 44 -10.40 15.97 -7.14
CA SER A 44 -10.32 17.44 -7.06
C SER A 44 -8.96 17.90 -6.54
N LEU A 45 -8.48 17.25 -5.46
CA LEU A 45 -7.23 17.63 -4.81
C LEU A 45 -6.02 17.44 -5.72
N GLN A 46 -6.03 16.41 -6.56
CA GLN A 46 -4.95 16.08 -7.50
C GLN A 46 -5.12 16.69 -8.90
N ALA A 47 -6.10 17.57 -9.10
CA ALA A 47 -6.37 18.15 -10.42
C ALA A 47 -5.21 19.03 -10.90
N VAL A 48 -4.83 18.87 -12.18
CA VAL A 48 -3.74 19.61 -12.83
C VAL A 48 -4.19 20.18 -14.19
N ASP A 49 -3.46 21.17 -14.69
CA ASP A 49 -3.61 21.70 -16.05
C ASP A 49 -2.76 20.94 -17.08
N ALA A 50 -2.82 21.37 -18.35
CA ALA A 50 -2.08 20.77 -19.45
C ALA A 50 -0.54 20.79 -19.29
N ASN A 51 -0.03 21.61 -18.39
CA ASN A 51 1.39 21.75 -18.09
C ASN A 51 1.78 21.01 -16.78
N GLY A 52 0.83 20.37 -16.12
CA GLY A 52 1.04 19.66 -14.86
C GLY A 52 1.11 20.58 -13.63
N PHE A 53 0.60 21.82 -13.70
CA PHE A 53 0.42 22.66 -12.52
C PHE A 53 -0.90 22.34 -11.82
N SER A 54 -0.92 22.39 -10.49
CA SER A 54 -2.15 22.19 -9.73
C SER A 54 -3.21 23.21 -10.10
N THR A 55 -4.43 22.73 -10.32
CA THR A 55 -5.63 23.57 -10.51
C THR A 55 -6.57 23.55 -9.31
N TRP A 56 -6.17 22.86 -8.21
CA TRP A 56 -6.96 22.84 -7.00
C TRP A 56 -7.18 24.24 -6.42
N SER A 57 -8.44 24.60 -6.26
CA SER A 57 -8.88 25.91 -5.75
C SER A 57 -9.72 25.81 -4.48
N GLY A 58 -9.66 24.64 -3.80
CA GLY A 58 -10.36 24.43 -2.53
C GLY A 58 -9.80 25.28 -1.40
N SER A 59 -10.41 25.18 -0.24
CA SER A 59 -10.02 25.95 0.96
C SER A 59 -9.60 25.00 2.07
N LEU A 60 -8.71 25.50 2.93
CA LEU A 60 -8.31 24.85 4.18
C LEU A 60 -9.19 25.38 5.36
N PRO A 61 -9.50 24.56 6.37
CA PRO A 61 -9.25 23.14 6.42
C PRO A 61 -10.24 22.31 5.57
N PHE A 62 -9.82 21.13 5.12
CA PHE A 62 -10.69 20.16 4.46
C PHE A 62 -10.56 18.76 5.06
N THR A 63 -11.54 17.89 4.80
CA THR A 63 -11.45 16.45 5.11
C THR A 63 -11.41 15.63 3.84
N LEU A 64 -10.65 14.53 3.88
CA LEU A 64 -10.52 13.57 2.81
C LEU A 64 -10.61 12.16 3.37
N THR A 65 -11.41 11.29 2.76
CA THR A 65 -11.64 9.93 3.26
C THR A 65 -11.15 8.91 2.22
N GLY A 66 -10.42 7.90 2.66
CA GLY A 66 -9.93 6.85 1.76
C GLY A 66 -9.38 5.64 2.50
N VAL A 67 -9.10 4.58 1.75
CA VAL A 67 -8.50 3.36 2.27
C VAL A 67 -6.99 3.52 2.32
N LEU A 68 -6.39 3.31 3.50
CA LEU A 68 -4.95 3.33 3.71
C LEU A 68 -4.30 2.19 2.92
N LEU A 69 -3.33 2.52 2.06
CA LEU A 69 -2.73 1.56 1.12
C LEU A 69 -1.48 0.88 1.68
N CYS A 70 -0.84 1.45 2.69
CA CYS A 70 0.41 0.95 3.28
C CYS A 70 0.39 1.14 4.80
N ASP A 71 1.18 0.36 5.51
CA ASP A 71 1.46 0.65 6.91
C ASP A 71 2.34 1.92 7.00
N PRO A 72 2.23 2.72 8.09
CA PRO A 72 2.91 4.02 8.18
C PRO A 72 4.43 3.99 7.99
N ASP A 73 5.10 2.86 8.25
CA ASP A 73 6.57 2.74 8.17
C ASP A 73 7.07 2.12 6.84
N GLU A 74 6.16 1.87 5.88
CA GLU A 74 6.51 1.14 4.65
C GLU A 74 7.10 2.04 3.55
N MET A 75 6.84 3.34 3.57
CA MET A 75 7.27 4.24 2.50
C MET A 75 8.59 4.93 2.82
N LEU A 76 8.69 5.64 3.92
CA LEU A 76 9.84 6.43 4.35
C LEU A 76 10.35 5.98 5.72
N ASP A 77 11.54 6.45 6.10
CA ASP A 77 12.18 6.13 7.38
C ASP A 77 11.77 7.14 8.44
N SER A 78 10.84 6.75 9.29
CA SER A 78 10.38 7.58 10.41
C SER A 78 11.23 7.46 11.68
N THR A 79 12.32 6.68 11.65
CA THR A 79 13.24 6.56 12.79
C THR A 79 13.83 7.92 13.14
N PRO A 80 13.68 8.44 14.37
CA PRO A 80 14.17 9.75 14.76
C PRO A 80 15.63 9.98 14.41
N ASN A 81 15.90 10.99 13.60
CA ASN A 81 17.23 11.33 13.08
C ASN A 81 17.36 12.85 12.92
N PHE A 82 17.40 13.58 14.05
CA PHE A 82 17.58 15.03 14.02
C PHE A 82 18.95 15.39 13.42
N ILE A 83 18.94 16.21 12.38
CA ILE A 83 20.12 16.72 11.72
C ILE A 83 20.14 18.25 11.94
N PRO A 84 21.12 18.79 12.69
CA PRO A 84 21.22 20.24 12.92
C PRO A 84 21.34 21.02 11.61
N TRP A 85 20.71 22.18 11.58
CA TRP A 85 20.83 23.10 10.45
C TRP A 85 22.29 23.52 10.24
N ASN A 86 22.69 23.52 8.99
CA ASN A 86 24.02 23.94 8.57
C ASN A 86 23.93 24.84 7.33
N SER A 87 24.21 26.12 7.49
CA SER A 87 24.16 27.11 6.42
C SER A 87 25.08 26.84 5.22
N GLY A 88 26.07 25.93 5.38
CA GLY A 88 26.97 25.50 4.30
C GLY A 88 26.52 24.22 3.58
N ALA A 89 25.46 23.57 4.01
CA ALA A 89 24.96 22.37 3.39
C ALA A 89 24.05 22.72 2.19
N ASN A 90 24.46 22.29 0.99
CA ASN A 90 23.67 22.49 -0.24
C ASN A 90 22.61 21.41 -0.46
N VAL A 91 22.20 20.67 0.55
CA VAL A 91 21.33 19.48 0.40
C VAL A 91 20.22 19.54 1.43
N PHE A 92 19.00 19.25 0.98
CA PHE A 92 17.85 19.02 1.85
C PHE A 92 18.15 17.81 2.75
N GLN A 93 18.41 18.05 4.03
CA GLN A 93 18.65 17.02 5.03
C GLN A 93 17.48 17.00 6.00
N LEU A 94 16.39 16.34 5.59
CA LEU A 94 15.14 16.35 6.35
C LEU A 94 15.14 15.42 7.56
N GLY A 95 16.24 14.63 7.75
CA GLY A 95 16.34 13.72 8.87
C GLY A 95 15.42 12.52 8.69
N ALA A 96 14.59 12.24 9.71
CA ALA A 96 13.51 11.27 9.56
C ALA A 96 12.39 11.84 8.70
N GLU A 97 11.70 10.97 7.97
CA GLU A 97 10.57 11.32 7.12
C GLU A 97 9.46 10.28 7.30
N TRP A 98 8.22 10.72 7.27
CA TRP A 98 7.04 9.87 7.38
C TRP A 98 6.09 10.11 6.21
N GLN A 99 5.52 9.06 5.65
CA GLN A 99 4.57 9.17 4.55
C GLN A 99 3.60 8.00 4.54
N ILE A 100 2.34 8.28 4.25
CA ILE A 100 1.33 7.29 3.92
C ILE A 100 0.67 7.64 2.59
N ALA A 101 0.02 6.65 1.98
CA ALA A 101 -0.84 6.81 0.82
C ALA A 101 -2.21 6.22 1.12
N PHE A 102 -3.27 6.90 0.70
CA PHE A 102 -4.63 6.42 0.83
C PHE A 102 -5.44 6.75 -0.43
N GLN A 103 -6.33 5.84 -0.80
CA GLN A 103 -7.08 5.87 -2.06
C GLN A 103 -8.57 6.00 -1.78
N ALA A 104 -9.31 6.64 -2.69
CA ALA A 104 -10.76 6.69 -2.69
C ALA A 104 -11.36 5.29 -2.45
N ALA A 105 -12.27 5.19 -1.50
CA ALA A 105 -12.93 3.93 -1.14
C ALA A 105 -14.06 3.57 -2.11
N ASP A 106 -14.70 4.59 -2.70
CA ASP A 106 -15.78 4.47 -3.68
C ASP A 106 -15.36 5.18 -4.97
N THR A 107 -14.96 4.40 -5.96
CA THR A 107 -14.45 4.90 -7.26
C THR A 107 -15.57 5.41 -8.17
N ASP A 108 -16.84 5.24 -7.83
CA ASP A 108 -17.97 5.82 -8.57
C ASP A 108 -18.19 7.29 -8.19
N SER A 109 -17.86 7.66 -6.94
CA SER A 109 -18.05 9.02 -6.42
C SER A 109 -16.75 9.82 -6.33
N ASP A 110 -15.59 9.18 -6.27
CA ASP A 110 -14.25 9.78 -6.21
C ASP A 110 -13.22 8.87 -6.87
N TRP A 111 -12.12 9.43 -7.34
CA TRP A 111 -11.08 8.67 -8.06
C TRP A 111 -9.68 9.13 -7.71
N GLY A 112 -8.76 8.17 -7.62
CA GLY A 112 -7.36 8.42 -7.33
C GLY A 112 -7.03 8.26 -5.86
N GLY A 113 -5.84 8.72 -5.49
CA GLY A 113 -5.36 8.69 -4.12
C GLY A 113 -4.54 9.93 -3.77
N THR A 114 -4.21 10.05 -2.51
CA THR A 114 -3.48 11.17 -1.94
C THR A 114 -2.44 10.66 -0.95
N PHE A 115 -1.43 11.47 -0.71
CA PHE A 115 -0.35 11.18 0.24
C PHE A 115 -0.40 12.17 1.39
N CYS A 116 -0.11 11.70 2.61
CA CYS A 116 0.27 12.57 3.74
C CYS A 116 1.77 12.44 3.94
N TYR A 117 2.45 13.55 4.20
CA TYR A 117 3.90 13.60 4.33
C TYR A 117 4.32 14.50 5.48
N MET A 118 5.37 14.09 6.20
CA MET A 118 6.08 14.88 7.19
C MET A 118 7.59 14.66 7.11
N GLY A 119 8.36 15.71 7.45
CA GLY A 119 9.81 15.67 7.64
C GLY A 119 10.20 16.16 9.02
N GLN A 120 11.20 15.57 9.63
CA GLN A 120 11.65 15.94 10.97
C GLN A 120 12.39 17.28 11.00
N CYS A 121 13.25 17.54 9.99
CA CYS A 121 14.18 18.67 10.02
C CYS A 121 13.80 19.75 9.00
N TYR A 122 12.61 20.32 9.14
CA TYR A 122 12.16 21.42 8.27
C TYR A 122 13.07 22.67 8.33
N GLY A 123 13.78 22.88 9.45
CA GLY A 123 14.80 23.93 9.58
C GLY A 123 15.91 23.84 8.53
N ASN A 124 16.16 22.67 7.96
CA ASN A 124 17.13 22.45 6.88
C ASN A 124 16.59 22.79 5.49
N MET A 125 15.31 23.14 5.36
CA MET A 125 14.77 23.65 4.11
C MET A 125 15.41 24.99 3.74
N PRO A 126 15.70 25.27 2.45
CA PRO A 126 16.42 26.47 2.03
C PRO A 126 15.77 27.80 2.44
N PHE A 127 14.46 27.79 2.72
CA PHE A 127 13.69 28.97 3.09
C PHE A 127 13.49 29.11 4.61
N ASN A 128 13.92 28.13 5.43
CA ASN A 128 13.74 28.15 6.89
C ASN A 128 15.03 28.56 7.63
N GLY A 129 16.09 27.78 7.56
CA GLY A 129 17.41 28.13 8.04
C GLY A 129 17.56 28.21 9.56
N SER A 130 16.83 27.41 10.35
CA SER A 130 16.90 27.41 11.82
C SER A 130 16.48 26.04 12.40
N ASP A 131 17.23 25.58 13.42
CA ASP A 131 16.87 24.36 14.19
C ASP A 131 15.52 24.51 14.93
N ASP A 132 15.12 25.72 15.27
CA ASP A 132 13.84 26.00 15.95
C ASP A 132 12.61 25.65 15.10
N LEU A 133 12.80 25.39 13.80
CA LEU A 133 11.77 24.96 12.87
C LEU A 133 11.82 23.45 12.58
N SER A 134 12.49 22.68 13.44
CA SER A 134 12.65 21.24 13.32
C SER A 134 12.17 20.54 14.58
N TYR A 135 11.61 19.35 14.43
CA TYR A 135 11.27 18.49 15.56
C TYR A 135 12.54 17.92 16.20
N SER A 136 12.72 18.09 17.50
CA SER A 136 13.68 17.27 18.24
C SER A 136 13.33 15.78 18.12
N ASN A 137 14.28 14.86 18.41
CA ASN A 137 13.98 13.43 18.37
C ASN A 137 12.81 13.03 19.29
N ALA A 138 12.65 13.70 20.44
CA ALA A 138 11.55 13.45 21.36
C ALA A 138 10.21 13.92 20.77
N ALA A 139 10.15 15.18 20.29
CA ALA A 139 8.94 15.72 19.66
C ALA A 139 8.54 14.96 18.41
N TRP A 140 9.51 14.52 17.59
CA TRP A 140 9.26 13.67 16.44
C TRP A 140 8.63 12.33 16.83
N THR A 141 9.15 11.68 17.88
CA THR A 141 8.58 10.41 18.37
C THR A 141 7.13 10.60 18.82
N GLU A 142 6.81 11.70 19.50
CA GLU A 142 5.44 12.01 19.93
C GLU A 142 4.53 12.23 18.73
N GLU A 143 5.02 12.95 17.71
CA GLU A 143 4.27 13.22 16.49
C GLU A 143 4.01 11.97 15.66
N ILE A 144 5.00 11.08 15.51
CA ILE A 144 4.82 9.78 14.85
C ILE A 144 3.83 8.88 15.60
N LEU A 145 3.84 8.90 16.93
CA LEU A 145 2.82 8.18 17.71
C LEU A 145 1.42 8.73 17.47
N ARG A 146 1.26 10.06 17.39
CA ARG A 146 0.00 10.73 17.06
C ARG A 146 -0.53 10.33 15.69
N LEU A 147 0.35 10.20 14.69
CA LEU A 147 -0.03 9.88 13.31
C LEU A 147 -0.23 8.38 13.05
N ASN A 148 0.39 7.52 13.86
CA ASN A 148 0.32 6.07 13.67
C ASN A 148 -0.84 5.43 14.45
N TYR A 149 -1.54 6.17 15.32
CA TYR A 149 -2.63 5.65 16.15
C TYR A 149 -3.85 6.56 16.10
N ASP A 150 -5.03 5.95 15.99
CA ASP A 150 -6.29 6.68 16.14
C ASP A 150 -6.42 7.25 17.56
N PRO A 151 -6.63 8.56 17.71
CA PRO A 151 -6.62 9.22 19.02
C PRO A 151 -7.79 8.81 19.94
N VAL A 152 -8.84 8.21 19.39
CA VAL A 152 -10.04 7.83 20.15
C VAL A 152 -9.97 6.37 20.59
N THR A 153 -9.64 5.48 19.68
CA THR A 153 -9.67 4.02 19.92
C THR A 153 -8.29 3.46 20.25
N MET A 154 -7.22 4.21 20.03
CA MET A 154 -5.82 3.77 20.10
C MET A 154 -5.52 2.62 19.13
N HIS A 155 -6.34 2.46 18.09
CA HIS A 155 -6.06 1.54 16.99
C HIS A 155 -4.81 1.98 16.24
N GLN A 156 -3.86 1.09 16.06
CA GLN A 156 -2.70 1.34 15.21
C GLN A 156 -3.13 1.23 13.75
N PHE A 157 -2.97 2.29 12.98
CA PHE A 157 -3.31 2.29 11.56
C PHE A 157 -2.55 1.22 10.77
N ARG A 158 -3.28 0.55 9.86
CA ARG A 158 -2.77 -0.52 9.01
C ARG A 158 -3.31 -0.39 7.59
N ALA A 159 -2.58 -0.92 6.64
CA ALA A 159 -3.06 -1.09 5.28
C ALA A 159 -4.43 -1.79 5.26
N GLY A 160 -5.39 -1.20 4.56
CA GLY A 160 -6.76 -1.67 4.51
C GLY A 160 -7.71 -1.04 5.53
N ASP A 161 -7.26 -0.13 6.38
CA ASP A 161 -8.14 0.68 7.21
C ASP A 161 -8.78 1.81 6.38
N LEU A 162 -10.06 2.07 6.60
CA LEU A 162 -10.72 3.28 6.09
C LEU A 162 -10.46 4.42 7.07
N ILE A 163 -9.78 5.45 6.60
CA ILE A 163 -9.39 6.62 7.40
C ILE A 163 -10.01 7.90 6.86
N GLN A 164 -10.13 8.89 7.72
CA GLN A 164 -10.41 10.27 7.35
C GLN A 164 -9.23 11.14 7.81
N VAL A 165 -8.72 11.96 6.89
CA VAL A 165 -7.68 12.94 7.16
C VAL A 165 -8.30 14.33 7.19
N THR A 166 -8.03 15.10 8.24
CA THR A 166 -8.35 16.54 8.32
C THR A 166 -7.09 17.33 8.03
N ALA A 167 -7.05 17.97 6.87
CA ALA A 167 -5.91 18.75 6.40
C ALA A 167 -6.06 20.23 6.78
N ARG A 168 -5.03 20.84 7.39
CA ARG A 168 -4.92 22.28 7.64
C ARG A 168 -3.89 22.95 6.75
N GLN A 169 -3.04 22.14 6.11
CA GLN A 169 -2.09 22.57 5.07
C GLN A 169 -1.99 21.50 3.98
N SER A 170 -1.57 21.92 2.79
CA SER A 170 -1.25 21.00 1.70
C SER A 170 -0.32 21.68 0.71
N ASP A 171 0.66 20.93 0.20
CA ASP A 171 1.64 21.42 -0.76
C ASP A 171 1.61 20.63 -2.04
N PHE A 172 1.75 21.32 -3.17
CA PHE A 172 1.90 20.67 -4.46
C PHE A 172 3.39 20.54 -4.78
N TYR A 173 3.88 19.30 -4.81
CA TYR A 173 5.27 19.01 -5.07
C TYR A 173 5.42 17.73 -5.90
N GLY A 174 6.38 17.72 -6.81
CA GLY A 174 6.69 16.54 -7.61
C GLY A 174 5.58 16.10 -8.59
N GLY A 175 4.60 16.95 -8.87
CA GLY A 175 3.47 16.67 -9.75
C GLY A 175 2.22 16.17 -9.03
N LYS A 176 2.25 16.10 -7.70
CA LYS A 176 1.11 15.68 -6.86
C LYS A 176 0.91 16.65 -5.70
N ARG A 177 -0.31 16.69 -5.17
CA ARG A 177 -0.61 17.42 -3.95
C ARG A 177 -0.54 16.47 -2.75
N ASN A 178 0.29 16.83 -1.78
CA ASN A 178 0.41 16.13 -0.50
C ASN A 178 -0.34 16.89 0.59
N ILE A 179 -0.94 16.20 1.53
CA ILE A 179 -1.35 16.76 2.82
C ILE A 179 -0.09 16.83 3.68
N THR A 180 0.25 18.02 4.17
CA THR A 180 1.47 18.30 4.93
C THR A 180 1.16 19.22 6.09
N GLU A 181 2.19 19.62 6.82
CA GLU A 181 2.13 20.67 7.85
C GLU A 181 2.62 22.03 7.31
N GLY A 182 2.70 22.19 5.96
CA GLY A 182 3.27 23.40 5.35
C GLY A 182 4.74 23.62 5.71
N HIS A 183 5.49 22.54 5.97
CA HIS A 183 6.88 22.56 6.43
C HIS A 183 7.08 23.37 7.72
N ASN A 184 6.15 23.22 8.66
CA ASN A 184 6.11 23.94 9.93
C ASN A 184 5.87 22.96 11.08
N ILE A 185 6.39 23.26 12.27
CA ILE A 185 6.22 22.44 13.48
C ILE A 185 5.17 23.01 14.44
N ASP A 186 4.50 24.11 14.08
CA ASP A 186 3.40 24.68 14.88
C ASP A 186 2.17 23.74 14.78
N PRO A 187 1.65 23.23 15.92
CA PRO A 187 0.48 22.35 15.94
C PRO A 187 -0.76 22.91 15.24
N ALA A 188 -0.85 24.21 15.01
CA ALA A 188 -1.95 24.82 14.26
C ALA A 188 -2.00 24.35 12.79
N TYR A 189 -0.89 23.88 12.25
CA TYR A 189 -0.77 23.40 10.87
C TYR A 189 -0.87 21.87 10.75
N ASN A 190 -0.82 21.14 11.87
CA ASN A 190 -0.89 19.68 11.87
C ASN A 190 -2.16 19.19 11.17
N PHE A 191 -2.02 18.13 10.40
CA PHE A 191 -3.18 17.36 9.96
C PHE A 191 -3.50 16.27 10.99
N ASP A 192 -4.75 15.83 11.03
CA ASP A 192 -5.20 14.75 11.89
C ASP A 192 -5.66 13.55 11.05
N ILE A 193 -5.43 12.36 11.58
CA ILE A 193 -5.91 11.10 11.01
C ILE A 193 -6.86 10.46 12.01
N SER A 194 -8.03 10.04 11.57
CA SER A 194 -9.01 9.33 12.37
C SER A 194 -9.46 8.05 11.68
N LEU A 195 -9.72 7.03 12.48
CA LEU A 195 -10.25 5.76 12.00
C LEU A 195 -11.74 5.88 11.71
N VAL A 196 -12.16 5.53 10.50
CA VAL A 196 -13.59 5.38 10.14
C VAL A 196 -13.99 3.92 10.32
N THR A 197 -13.23 2.98 9.78
CA THR A 197 -13.48 1.54 9.90
C THR A 197 -12.16 0.77 9.83
N SER A 198 -11.88 -0.06 10.83
CA SER A 198 -10.73 -0.96 10.81
C SER A 198 -10.98 -2.15 9.89
N ASN A 199 -9.93 -2.63 9.22
CA ASN A 199 -10.00 -3.79 8.32
C ASN A 199 -11.10 -3.66 7.24
N TYR A 200 -11.28 -2.48 6.68
CA TYR A 200 -12.21 -2.23 5.56
C TYR A 200 -11.82 -3.09 4.35
N GLY A 201 -10.53 -3.28 4.14
CA GLY A 201 -9.95 -4.08 3.07
C GLY A 201 -9.17 -3.23 2.07
N LEU A 202 -8.06 -3.78 1.57
CA LEU A 202 -7.29 -3.12 0.51
C LEU A 202 -8.10 -3.15 -0.81
N PRO A 203 -8.12 -2.05 -1.58
CA PRO A 203 -8.69 -2.07 -2.92
C PRO A 203 -7.98 -3.11 -3.79
N GLU A 204 -8.73 -3.83 -4.63
CA GLU A 204 -8.11 -4.67 -5.66
C GLU A 204 -7.25 -3.79 -6.58
N PRO A 205 -6.00 -4.21 -6.89
CA PRO A 205 -5.14 -3.40 -7.72
C PRO A 205 -5.66 -3.35 -9.17
N LEU A 206 -5.78 -2.15 -9.73
CA LEU A 206 -6.10 -1.99 -11.15
C LEU A 206 -5.01 -2.63 -11.99
N VAL A 207 -5.42 -3.52 -12.90
CA VAL A 207 -4.49 -4.23 -13.78
C VAL A 207 -4.18 -3.37 -14.99
N ILE A 208 -2.91 -3.05 -15.17
CA ILE A 208 -2.40 -2.25 -16.28
C ILE A 208 -1.15 -2.87 -16.90
N THR A 209 -0.77 -2.37 -18.05
CA THR A 209 0.48 -2.67 -18.74
C THR A 209 1.29 -1.37 -18.93
N LEU A 210 2.56 -1.47 -19.33
CA LEU A 210 3.33 -0.25 -19.61
C LEU A 210 2.75 0.54 -20.78
N SER A 211 1.99 -0.07 -21.71
CA SER A 211 1.33 0.66 -22.81
C SER A 211 0.17 1.54 -22.36
N ASP A 212 -0.36 1.37 -21.16
CA ASP A 212 -1.41 2.23 -20.61
C ASP A 212 -0.84 3.55 -20.03
N ILE A 213 0.47 3.58 -19.74
CA ILE A 213 1.15 4.70 -19.08
C ILE A 213 2.35 5.26 -19.87
N LYS A 214 2.77 4.56 -20.94
CA LYS A 214 3.93 4.93 -21.77
C LYS A 214 3.61 4.81 -23.25
N ASN A 215 3.98 5.81 -24.01
CA ASN A 215 3.97 5.78 -25.48
C ASN A 215 5.01 4.79 -26.04
N ALA A 216 4.96 4.52 -27.34
CA ALA A 216 5.91 3.64 -28.01
C ALA A 216 7.37 4.18 -27.98
N ASP A 217 7.54 5.48 -27.89
CA ASP A 217 8.83 6.17 -27.76
C ASP A 217 9.33 6.27 -26.31
N ASN A 218 8.66 5.56 -25.40
CA ASN A 218 8.95 5.53 -23.96
C ASN A 218 8.69 6.83 -23.20
N THR A 219 8.00 7.81 -23.79
CA THR A 219 7.50 8.99 -23.06
C THR A 219 6.28 8.62 -22.21
N PHE A 220 6.03 9.35 -21.13
CA PHE A 220 4.84 9.14 -20.31
C PHE A 220 3.57 9.63 -21.04
N ILE A 221 2.47 8.89 -20.86
CA ILE A 221 1.15 9.33 -21.27
C ILE A 221 0.61 10.23 -20.17
N PHE A 222 0.65 11.55 -20.40
CA PHE A 222 0.08 12.55 -19.51
C PHE A 222 -1.30 12.97 -20.02
N ASP A 223 -2.32 12.86 -19.18
CA ASP A 223 -3.68 13.29 -19.46
C ASP A 223 -4.21 14.14 -18.30
N GLN A 224 -4.27 15.45 -18.49
CA GLN A 224 -4.77 16.39 -17.48
C GLN A 224 -6.23 16.12 -17.06
N THR A 225 -7.01 15.44 -17.90
CA THR A 225 -8.40 15.09 -17.57
C THR A 225 -8.47 13.90 -16.62
N ARG A 226 -7.33 13.21 -16.42
CA ARG A 226 -7.21 12.01 -15.61
C ARG A 226 -8.12 10.84 -16.04
N ALA A 227 -8.58 10.86 -17.29
CA ALA A 227 -9.37 9.76 -17.86
C ALA A 227 -8.50 8.57 -18.26
N THR A 228 -7.23 8.82 -18.61
CA THR A 228 -6.25 7.82 -19.07
C THR A 228 -4.85 8.17 -18.58
N GLY A 229 -3.87 7.32 -18.91
CA GLY A 229 -2.46 7.60 -18.67
C GLY A 229 -2.06 7.67 -17.20
N CYS A 230 -0.91 8.26 -16.95
CA CYS A 230 -0.30 8.25 -15.61
C CYS A 230 -1.13 8.98 -14.56
N GLU A 231 -1.73 10.12 -14.91
CA GLU A 231 -2.55 10.91 -14.00
C GLU A 231 -3.79 10.15 -13.51
N HIS A 232 -4.33 9.24 -14.34
CA HIS A 232 -5.46 8.40 -13.96
C HIS A 232 -5.17 7.50 -12.76
N TYR A 233 -3.94 7.00 -12.66
CA TYR A 233 -3.54 6.02 -11.63
C TYR A 233 -2.88 6.65 -10.41
N GLN A 234 -2.66 7.97 -10.39
CA GLN A 234 -1.93 8.65 -9.33
C GLN A 234 -2.52 8.40 -7.94
N GLY A 235 -1.69 7.93 -7.01
CA GLY A 235 -2.08 7.59 -5.64
C GLY A 235 -2.87 6.29 -5.51
N MET A 236 -3.05 5.54 -6.59
CA MET A 236 -3.85 4.31 -6.59
C MET A 236 -2.98 3.06 -6.47
N ARG A 237 -3.59 2.00 -5.98
CA ARG A 237 -3.01 0.66 -5.99
C ARG A 237 -3.19 0.04 -7.37
N VAL A 238 -2.08 -0.27 -8.03
CA VAL A 238 -2.07 -0.86 -9.38
C VAL A 238 -1.26 -2.14 -9.44
N ARG A 239 -1.54 -2.96 -10.45
CA ARG A 239 -0.75 -4.12 -10.83
C ARG A 239 -0.26 -3.94 -12.25
N ILE A 240 1.05 -3.80 -12.44
CA ILE A 240 1.68 -3.75 -13.76
C ILE A 240 2.13 -5.16 -14.14
N ASN A 241 1.59 -5.68 -15.24
CA ASN A 241 1.86 -7.04 -15.68
C ASN A 241 3.06 -7.12 -16.62
N ASN A 242 3.66 -8.32 -16.67
CA ASN A 242 4.66 -8.72 -17.68
C ASN A 242 5.95 -7.89 -17.66
N LEU A 243 6.44 -7.57 -16.49
CA LEU A 243 7.69 -6.83 -16.30
C LEU A 243 8.90 -7.76 -16.18
N THR A 244 10.06 -7.27 -16.63
CA THR A 244 11.38 -7.87 -16.36
C THR A 244 12.29 -6.79 -15.83
N LEU A 245 13.08 -7.07 -14.77
CA LEU A 245 14.06 -6.13 -14.24
C LEU A 245 15.25 -5.99 -15.20
N LEU A 246 15.64 -4.75 -15.48
CA LEU A 246 16.87 -4.43 -16.22
C LEU A 246 18.09 -4.36 -15.29
N ALA A 247 17.88 -3.94 -14.03
CA ALA A 247 18.92 -3.87 -13.01
C ALA A 247 18.30 -4.07 -11.63
N THR A 248 19.07 -4.64 -10.71
CA THR A 248 18.63 -4.98 -9.36
C THR A 248 19.26 -4.13 -8.25
N ASN A 249 20.11 -3.15 -8.60
CA ASN A 249 20.89 -2.38 -7.63
C ASN A 249 20.04 -1.65 -6.59
N GLY A 250 18.82 -1.25 -6.95
CA GLY A 250 17.87 -0.60 -6.06
C GLY A 250 16.94 -1.58 -5.32
N TRP A 251 17.06 -2.89 -5.54
CA TRP A 251 16.20 -3.89 -4.90
C TRP A 251 16.66 -4.17 -3.47
N ASN A 252 16.46 -3.18 -2.60
CA ASN A 252 16.86 -3.28 -1.19
C ASN A 252 16.02 -2.31 -0.33
N ALA A 253 15.26 -2.85 0.61
CA ALA A 253 14.39 -2.11 1.53
C ALA A 253 15.15 -1.13 2.44
N THR A 254 16.42 -1.41 2.76
CA THR A 254 17.24 -0.62 3.70
C THR A 254 18.02 0.52 3.07
N ASN A 255 18.02 0.62 1.74
CA ASN A 255 18.66 1.72 1.04
C ASN A 255 17.96 3.06 1.33
N THR A 256 18.67 4.17 1.15
CA THR A 256 18.08 5.52 1.16
C THR A 256 17.07 5.68 0.02
N TRP A 257 16.16 6.63 0.12
CA TRP A 257 15.09 6.85 -0.87
C TRP A 257 15.60 6.84 -2.32
N GLY A 258 16.63 7.64 -2.62
CA GLY A 258 17.19 7.73 -3.97
C GLY A 258 17.81 6.43 -4.49
N ASN A 259 18.27 5.57 -3.61
CA ASN A 259 18.96 4.31 -3.95
C ASN A 259 18.02 3.08 -3.96
N ARG A 260 16.71 3.26 -3.80
CA ARG A 260 15.70 2.20 -3.85
C ARG A 260 14.99 2.09 -5.20
N LEU A 261 15.54 2.69 -6.26
CA LEU A 261 15.00 2.66 -7.61
C LEU A 261 15.58 1.52 -8.44
N CYS A 262 14.69 0.73 -9.02
CA CYS A 262 14.98 -0.25 -10.06
C CYS A 262 14.28 0.16 -11.35
N THR A 263 14.80 -0.30 -12.48
CA THR A 263 14.17 -0.12 -13.78
C THR A 263 13.65 -1.46 -14.27
N ALA A 264 12.37 -1.50 -14.65
CA ALA A 264 11.76 -2.65 -15.30
C ALA A 264 11.35 -2.32 -16.74
N THR A 265 11.17 -3.34 -17.57
CA THR A 265 10.73 -3.24 -18.97
C THR A 265 9.65 -4.26 -19.28
N ASP A 266 8.81 -3.95 -20.28
CA ASP A 266 7.84 -4.88 -20.87
C ASP A 266 8.42 -5.69 -22.05
N GLY A 267 9.70 -5.48 -22.38
CA GLY A 267 10.34 -6.11 -23.53
C GLY A 267 9.97 -5.50 -24.91
N ALA A 268 9.04 -4.53 -24.94
CA ALA A 268 8.64 -3.80 -26.16
C ALA A 268 9.29 -2.42 -26.25
N GLY A 269 10.33 -2.15 -25.49
CA GLY A 269 11.11 -0.91 -25.46
C GLY A 269 10.64 0.10 -24.44
N ARG A 270 9.52 -0.14 -23.73
CA ARG A 270 9.07 0.71 -22.64
C ARG A 270 9.80 0.33 -21.35
N THR A 271 10.15 1.35 -20.58
CA THR A 271 10.77 1.17 -19.25
C THR A 271 10.01 1.97 -18.21
N PHE A 272 10.01 1.47 -16.96
CA PHE A 272 9.34 2.12 -15.86
C PHE A 272 10.14 1.97 -14.56
N SER A 273 10.06 2.98 -13.71
CA SER A 273 10.72 3.00 -12.40
C SER A 273 9.90 2.26 -11.35
N LEU A 274 10.54 1.32 -10.69
CA LEU A 274 10.01 0.62 -9.52
C LEU A 274 10.82 1.06 -8.30
N ARG A 275 10.17 1.66 -7.32
CA ARG A 275 10.78 2.02 -6.04
C ARG A 275 10.51 0.92 -5.02
N HIS A 276 11.56 0.31 -4.50
CA HIS A 276 11.42 -0.67 -3.44
C HIS A 276 10.86 0.01 -2.17
N SER A 277 9.78 -0.52 -1.60
CA SER A 277 9.29 -0.06 -0.30
C SER A 277 10.28 -0.44 0.81
N ARG A 278 10.07 0.06 2.03
CA ARG A 278 10.86 -0.39 3.20
C ARG A 278 10.42 -1.78 3.69
N ARG A 279 9.24 -2.22 3.27
CA ARG A 279 8.79 -3.60 3.46
C ARG A 279 9.64 -4.54 2.60
N ASP A 280 10.00 -5.69 3.16
CA ASP A 280 10.61 -6.76 2.37
C ASP A 280 9.57 -7.35 1.41
N VAL A 281 9.80 -7.17 0.12
CA VAL A 281 8.96 -7.73 -0.96
C VAL A 281 9.55 -9.02 -1.53
N GLY A 282 10.54 -9.60 -0.86
CA GLY A 282 11.25 -10.81 -1.27
C GLY A 282 12.41 -10.54 -2.23
N PRO A 283 13.06 -11.59 -2.72
CA PRO A 283 14.20 -11.48 -3.61
C PRO A 283 13.83 -10.86 -4.97
N ALA A 284 14.79 -10.20 -5.60
CA ALA A 284 14.60 -9.64 -6.93
C ALA A 284 14.18 -10.73 -7.93
N PRO A 285 13.08 -10.54 -8.70
CA PRO A 285 12.66 -11.50 -9.71
C PRO A 285 13.73 -11.71 -10.79
N THR A 286 13.98 -12.96 -11.16
CA THR A 286 14.98 -13.32 -12.20
C THR A 286 14.37 -13.49 -13.60
N GLY A 287 13.05 -13.42 -13.73
CA GLY A 287 12.32 -13.56 -14.98
C GLY A 287 11.17 -12.57 -15.06
N THR A 288 10.14 -12.92 -15.84
CA THR A 288 8.93 -12.10 -15.95
C THR A 288 8.12 -12.15 -14.65
N PHE A 289 7.63 -11.00 -14.23
CA PHE A 289 6.85 -10.86 -13.00
C PHE A 289 5.75 -9.81 -13.16
N ASN A 290 4.80 -9.81 -12.23
CA ASN A 290 3.82 -8.73 -12.07
C ASN A 290 4.17 -7.93 -10.83
N ALA A 291 4.23 -6.60 -10.96
CA ALA A 291 4.48 -5.70 -9.85
C ALA A 291 3.15 -5.15 -9.32
N ILE A 292 2.90 -5.26 -8.01
CA ILE A 292 1.79 -4.58 -7.34
C ILE A 292 2.38 -3.50 -6.47
N GLY A 293 1.76 -2.31 -6.49
CA GLY A 293 2.24 -1.19 -5.69
C GLY A 293 1.33 0.03 -5.76
N ILE A 294 1.82 1.13 -5.19
CA ILE A 294 1.19 2.44 -5.18
C ILE A 294 1.78 3.26 -6.31
N PHE A 295 0.93 3.74 -7.22
CA PHE A 295 1.36 4.57 -8.33
C PHE A 295 1.67 5.97 -7.84
N ASN A 296 2.92 6.37 -7.91
CA ASN A 296 3.44 7.62 -7.38
C ASN A 296 3.96 8.53 -8.49
N GLN A 297 4.07 9.81 -8.19
CA GLN A 297 4.75 10.78 -9.03
C GLN A 297 5.79 11.56 -8.21
N GLU A 298 6.99 11.67 -8.75
CA GLU A 298 8.11 12.42 -8.16
C GLU A 298 8.90 13.09 -9.29
N SER A 299 8.37 14.19 -9.83
CA SER A 299 8.93 14.81 -11.03
C SER A 299 10.30 15.45 -10.81
N GLY A 300 10.68 15.73 -9.55
CA GLY A 300 11.91 16.43 -9.19
C GLY A 300 11.92 17.92 -9.55
N SER A 301 10.88 18.42 -10.20
CA SER A 301 10.78 19.83 -10.60
C SER A 301 10.04 20.72 -9.62
N GLY A 302 9.65 20.21 -8.46
CA GLY A 302 8.94 20.94 -7.42
C GLY A 302 7.46 21.14 -7.76
N VAL A 303 7.09 22.27 -8.35
CA VAL A 303 5.69 22.71 -8.49
C VAL A 303 4.97 22.19 -9.71
N GLN A 304 5.64 21.45 -10.62
CA GLN A 304 5.09 21.01 -11.89
C GLN A 304 5.46 19.56 -12.18
N GLY A 305 4.58 18.80 -12.82
CA GLY A 305 4.90 17.44 -13.18
C GLY A 305 4.03 16.85 -14.29
N THR A 306 4.67 16.55 -15.43
CA THR A 306 4.12 15.69 -16.48
C THR A 306 4.96 14.42 -16.66
N ASN A 307 5.87 14.15 -15.74
CA ASN A 307 6.80 13.03 -15.73
C ASN A 307 7.12 12.59 -14.27
N GLY A 308 8.14 11.74 -14.09
CA GLY A 308 8.58 11.30 -12.76
C GLY A 308 7.67 10.25 -12.12
N TYR A 309 6.84 9.58 -12.92
CA TYR A 309 5.98 8.51 -12.41
C TYR A 309 6.78 7.26 -12.10
N GLU A 310 6.41 6.62 -11.01
CA GLU A 310 7.03 5.41 -10.51
C GLU A 310 6.01 4.53 -9.77
N LEU A 311 6.34 3.29 -9.50
CA LEU A 311 5.56 2.40 -8.65
C LEU A 311 6.30 2.15 -7.35
N ILE A 312 5.73 2.51 -6.22
CA ILE A 312 6.23 2.10 -4.91
C ILE A 312 5.75 0.67 -4.67
N LEU A 313 6.70 -0.28 -4.68
CA LEU A 313 6.41 -1.71 -4.65
C LEU A 313 5.79 -2.16 -3.33
N GLN A 314 4.72 -2.94 -3.42
CA GLN A 314 4.14 -3.71 -2.33
C GLN A 314 4.39 -5.21 -2.48
N SER A 315 4.44 -5.70 -3.73
CA SER A 315 4.84 -7.07 -4.01
C SER A 315 5.31 -7.24 -5.46
N ALA A 316 6.14 -8.26 -5.68
CA ALA A 316 6.56 -8.72 -6.99
C ALA A 316 6.19 -10.21 -7.10
N ILE A 317 5.29 -10.55 -8.03
CA ILE A 317 4.78 -11.90 -8.22
C ILE A 317 5.43 -12.51 -9.45
N PRO A 318 6.42 -13.40 -9.31
CA PRO A 318 7.02 -14.09 -10.46
C PRO A 318 5.94 -14.81 -11.27
N GLN A 319 5.99 -14.67 -12.58
CA GLN A 319 5.20 -15.51 -13.44
C GLN A 319 5.86 -16.88 -13.55
N ALA A 320 5.11 -17.92 -13.19
CA ALA A 320 5.55 -19.27 -13.53
C ALA A 320 5.64 -19.37 -15.05
N ALA A 321 6.73 -19.90 -15.57
CA ALA A 321 6.79 -20.26 -16.98
C ALA A 321 5.62 -21.21 -17.25
N GLU A 322 4.70 -20.81 -18.13
CA GLU A 322 3.63 -21.69 -18.56
C GLU A 322 4.27 -22.87 -19.31
N THR A 323 4.39 -23.99 -18.65
CA THR A 323 4.86 -25.23 -19.25
C THR A 323 3.64 -26.02 -19.67
N LEU A 324 3.39 -26.06 -20.96
CA LEU A 324 2.44 -27.04 -21.51
C LEU A 324 3.04 -28.44 -21.34
N ALA A 325 2.59 -29.15 -20.31
CA ALA A 325 2.93 -30.55 -20.14
C ALA A 325 1.84 -31.42 -20.79
N ILE A 326 2.18 -32.08 -21.89
CA ILE A 326 1.33 -33.09 -22.48
C ILE A 326 1.70 -34.44 -21.83
N ALA A 327 0.81 -34.97 -21.03
CA ALA A 327 0.95 -36.30 -20.46
C ALA A 327 -0.17 -37.22 -20.99
N GLN A 328 0.21 -38.41 -21.45
CA GLN A 328 -0.78 -39.44 -21.82
C GLN A 328 -1.44 -39.96 -20.54
N LYS A 329 -2.78 -39.89 -20.51
CA LYS A 329 -3.59 -40.40 -19.39
C LYS A 329 -4.68 -41.30 -19.90
N ALA A 330 -4.95 -42.39 -19.18
CA ALA A 330 -6.17 -43.15 -19.38
C ALA A 330 -7.32 -42.45 -18.64
N VAL A 331 -8.39 -42.15 -19.35
CA VAL A 331 -9.64 -41.66 -18.77
C VAL A 331 -10.60 -42.81 -18.71
N LEU A 332 -10.96 -43.27 -17.52
CA LEU A 332 -11.86 -44.39 -17.29
C LEU A 332 -13.17 -43.87 -16.76
N THR A 333 -14.27 -44.19 -17.43
CA THR A 333 -15.61 -43.72 -17.04
C THR A 333 -16.59 -44.86 -16.90
N TRP A 334 -17.51 -44.75 -15.95
CA TRP A 334 -18.64 -45.68 -15.79
C TRP A 334 -19.85 -44.96 -15.19
N PRO A 335 -21.06 -45.40 -15.47
CA PRO A 335 -22.27 -44.75 -14.94
C PRO A 335 -22.28 -44.73 -13.42
N VAL A 336 -22.77 -43.62 -12.86
CA VAL A 336 -23.09 -43.57 -11.42
C VAL A 336 -24.22 -44.57 -11.16
N SER A 337 -23.97 -45.58 -10.33
CA SER A 337 -24.93 -46.59 -9.94
C SER A 337 -24.99 -46.72 -8.43
N GLY A 338 -26.08 -47.29 -7.90
CA GLY A 338 -26.20 -47.55 -6.47
C GLY A 338 -25.24 -48.61 -5.90
N ALA A 339 -24.46 -49.28 -6.77
CA ALA A 339 -23.48 -50.26 -6.36
C ALA A 339 -22.09 -49.63 -6.32
N ALA A 340 -21.34 -49.88 -5.27
CA ALA A 340 -19.96 -49.45 -5.16
C ALA A 340 -19.06 -50.24 -6.09
N HIS A 341 -18.19 -49.55 -6.81
CA HIS A 341 -17.22 -50.15 -7.73
C HIS A 341 -15.83 -49.62 -7.45
N VAL A 342 -14.81 -50.43 -7.71
CA VAL A 342 -13.40 -50.06 -7.74
C VAL A 342 -12.83 -50.35 -9.12
N VAL A 343 -11.92 -49.51 -9.59
CA VAL A 343 -11.12 -49.75 -10.77
C VAL A 343 -9.89 -50.54 -10.35
N GLU A 344 -9.59 -51.61 -11.08
CA GLU A 344 -8.37 -52.38 -10.90
C GLU A 344 -7.58 -52.38 -12.20
N TYR A 345 -6.27 -52.48 -12.13
CA TYR A 345 -5.40 -52.59 -13.27
C TYR A 345 -4.41 -53.73 -13.15
N THR A 346 -3.91 -54.20 -14.28
CA THR A 346 -2.77 -55.09 -14.40
C THR A 346 -1.93 -54.73 -15.61
N THR A 347 -0.66 -55.09 -15.63
CA THR A 347 0.22 -54.96 -16.79
C THR A 347 0.28 -56.25 -17.65
N ASP A 348 -0.28 -57.32 -17.13
CA ASP A 348 -0.36 -58.65 -17.85
C ASP A 348 -1.77 -59.22 -17.71
N LEU A 349 -2.46 -59.39 -18.82
CA LEU A 349 -3.81 -59.97 -18.88
C LEU A 349 -3.89 -61.44 -18.42
N ASN A 350 -2.78 -62.15 -18.46
CA ASN A 350 -2.73 -63.54 -17.98
C ASN A 350 -2.54 -63.63 -16.46
N SER A 351 -2.26 -62.49 -15.81
CA SER A 351 -2.08 -62.41 -14.36
C SER A 351 -3.42 -62.53 -13.65
N THR A 352 -3.44 -63.29 -12.58
CA THR A 352 -4.56 -63.33 -11.63
C THR A 352 -4.48 -62.19 -10.63
N ASN A 353 -3.33 -61.44 -10.58
CA ASN A 353 -3.10 -60.33 -9.67
C ASN A 353 -3.53 -59.00 -10.30
N TRP A 354 -4.58 -58.42 -9.73
CA TRP A 354 -5.07 -57.11 -10.09
C TRP A 354 -4.87 -56.14 -8.93
N THR A 355 -4.36 -54.96 -9.24
CA THR A 355 -4.10 -53.90 -8.23
C THR A 355 -5.21 -52.88 -8.28
N VAL A 356 -5.75 -52.51 -7.12
CA VAL A 356 -6.77 -51.46 -7.02
C VAL A 356 -6.13 -50.11 -7.36
N LEU A 357 -6.78 -49.37 -8.26
CA LEU A 357 -6.40 -47.98 -8.55
C LEU A 357 -6.91 -47.07 -7.45
N THR A 358 -5.99 -46.38 -6.77
CA THR A 358 -6.29 -45.52 -5.60
C THR A 358 -6.55 -44.05 -5.96
N ASN A 359 -6.60 -43.74 -7.27
CA ASN A 359 -6.84 -42.37 -7.74
C ASN A 359 -8.26 -41.93 -7.38
N THR A 360 -8.41 -40.62 -7.10
CA THR A 360 -9.70 -40.02 -6.75
C THR A 360 -10.70 -40.18 -7.91
N VAL A 361 -11.88 -40.69 -7.60
CA VAL A 361 -13.02 -40.77 -8.52
C VAL A 361 -13.81 -39.45 -8.39
N ILE A 362 -14.05 -38.78 -9.50
CA ILE A 362 -14.89 -37.56 -9.59
C ILE A 362 -16.10 -37.85 -10.47
N VAL A 363 -17.21 -37.14 -10.24
CA VAL A 363 -18.40 -37.27 -11.09
C VAL A 363 -18.42 -36.14 -12.11
N ILE A 364 -18.40 -36.50 -13.40
CA ILE A 364 -18.50 -35.55 -14.52
C ILE A 364 -19.66 -36.03 -15.41
N ASP A 365 -20.59 -35.12 -15.68
CA ASP A 365 -21.77 -35.40 -16.55
C ASP A 365 -22.54 -36.67 -16.18
N GLY A 366 -22.69 -36.92 -14.86
CA GLY A 366 -23.41 -38.10 -14.36
C GLY A 366 -22.63 -39.43 -14.46
N GLN A 367 -21.35 -39.37 -14.78
CA GLN A 367 -20.47 -40.55 -14.82
C GLN A 367 -19.34 -40.44 -13.78
N ASN A 368 -19.04 -41.54 -13.11
CA ASN A 368 -17.81 -41.65 -12.34
C ASN A 368 -16.63 -41.61 -13.32
N THR A 369 -15.66 -40.81 -13.04
CA THR A 369 -14.46 -40.60 -13.86
C THR A 369 -13.22 -40.71 -12.99
N VAL A 370 -12.22 -41.46 -13.46
CA VAL A 370 -10.89 -41.53 -12.85
C VAL A 370 -9.83 -41.33 -13.92
N LEU A 371 -8.79 -40.60 -13.57
CA LEU A 371 -7.63 -40.36 -14.41
C LEU A 371 -6.45 -41.19 -13.92
N ASP A 372 -5.85 -41.99 -14.79
CA ASP A 372 -4.60 -42.69 -14.48
C ASP A 372 -3.47 -42.21 -15.37
N SER A 373 -2.32 -41.88 -14.73
CA SER A 373 -1.10 -41.48 -15.44
C SER A 373 -0.36 -42.73 -15.90
N MET A 374 -0.45 -43.02 -17.19
CA MET A 374 0.15 -44.21 -17.79
C MET A 374 1.66 -44.01 -17.94
N SER A 375 2.46 -44.76 -17.16
CA SER A 375 3.90 -44.91 -17.38
C SER A 375 4.23 -46.17 -18.23
N ASN A 376 3.32 -47.15 -18.26
CA ASN A 376 3.43 -48.39 -19.01
C ASN A 376 2.05 -48.82 -19.52
N SER A 377 1.99 -49.80 -20.44
CA SER A 377 0.72 -50.40 -20.88
C SER A 377 0.00 -51.03 -19.70
N ARG A 378 -1.27 -50.70 -19.53
CA ARG A 378 -2.15 -51.19 -18.48
C ARG A 378 -3.47 -51.69 -19.08
N PHE A 379 -3.99 -52.76 -18.47
CA PHE A 379 -5.36 -53.25 -18.71
C PHE A 379 -6.19 -52.93 -17.49
N TYR A 380 -7.42 -52.51 -17.67
CA TYR A 380 -8.30 -52.09 -16.59
C TYR A 380 -9.56 -52.92 -16.53
N ARG A 381 -10.09 -53.08 -15.33
CA ARG A 381 -11.43 -53.67 -15.14
C ARG A 381 -12.15 -52.92 -14.03
N LEU A 382 -13.47 -52.95 -14.10
CA LEU A 382 -14.35 -52.45 -13.05
C LEU A 382 -14.82 -53.67 -12.22
N ARG A 383 -14.54 -53.65 -10.93
CA ARG A 383 -14.99 -54.68 -9.98
C ARG A 383 -16.02 -54.12 -9.03
N LYS A 384 -17.17 -54.79 -8.92
CA LYS A 384 -18.18 -54.46 -7.93
C LYS A 384 -17.66 -54.85 -6.54
N THR A 385 -17.80 -53.93 -5.59
CA THR A 385 -17.53 -54.22 -4.16
C THR A 385 -18.86 -54.58 -3.50
N ASN A 386 -18.85 -55.66 -2.73
CA ASN A 386 -20.04 -56.12 -1.99
C ASN A 386 -20.33 -55.20 -0.81
#